data_880d2dbb492e528b0cb2342c059ac2fc
#
_entry.id   880d2dbb492e528b0cb2342c059ac2fc
#
_cell.length_a   1.000
_cell.length_b   1.000
_cell.length_c   1.000
_cell.angle_alpha   90.00
_cell.angle_beta   90.00
_cell.angle_gamma   90.00
#
_symmetry.space_group_name_H-M   'P 1'
#
loop_
_entity.id
_entity.type
_entity.pdbx_description
1 polymer ?
#
loop_
_entity_poly.entity_id
_entity_poly.type
_entity_poly.pdbx_seq_one_letter_code
_entity_poly.pdbx_strand_id
1 'polypeptide(L)' 'MHERILIVDFGSQYTQLIARRVREHQVFSEVVPPHKALASCQGVDLKGIILS' A
#
# COMPACT_ATOMS: atom_id res chain seq x y z
N MET A 1 17.64 -3.56 -0.09
CA MET A 1 16.64 -2.66 -0.67
C MET A 1 15.28 -3.33 -0.65
N HIS A 2 14.29 -2.66 -0.12
CA HIS A 2 12.94 -3.23 0.02
C HIS A 2 11.99 -2.55 -0.94
N GLU A 3 11.32 -3.36 -1.74
CA GLU A 3 10.24 -2.86 -2.57
C GLU A 3 8.97 -2.79 -1.72
N ARG A 4 8.13 -1.79 -1.97
CA ARG A 4 6.89 -1.66 -1.23
C ARG A 4 5.72 -1.37 -2.16
N ILE A 5 4.55 -1.80 -1.70
CA ILE A 5 3.28 -1.51 -2.35
C ILE A 5 2.49 -0.58 -1.44
N LEU A 6 1.99 0.50 -2.00
CA LEU A 6 1.17 1.45 -1.26
C LEU A 6 -0.29 1.10 -1.45
N ILE A 7 -1.02 0.98 -0.36
CA ILE A 7 -2.46 0.70 -0.40
C ILE A 7 -3.17 1.94 0.12
N VAL A 8 -3.93 2.59 -0.75
CA VAL A 8 -4.68 3.79 -0.40
C VAL A 8 -6.06 3.35 0.07
N ASP A 9 -6.39 3.63 1.32
CA ASP A 9 -7.62 3.18 1.96
C ASP A 9 -8.71 4.22 1.81
N PHE A 10 -9.70 3.93 0.99
CA PHE A 10 -10.88 4.78 0.78
C PHE A 10 -12.08 4.32 1.61
N GLY A 11 -11.84 3.47 2.60
CA GLY A 11 -12.90 3.00 3.46
C GLY A 11 -13.42 1.61 3.12
N SER A 12 -12.71 0.88 2.28
CA SER A 12 -13.09 -0.47 1.92
C SER A 12 -12.92 -1.43 3.10
N GLN A 13 -13.86 -2.34 3.24
CA GLN A 13 -13.74 -3.39 4.25
C GLN A 13 -12.68 -4.41 3.89
N TYR A 14 -12.14 -4.35 2.68
CA TYR A 14 -11.17 -5.30 2.18
C TYR A 14 -9.73 -4.84 2.31
N THR A 15 -9.49 -3.61 2.80
CA THR A 15 -8.15 -3.04 2.81
C THR A 15 -7.16 -3.91 3.59
N GLN A 16 -7.55 -4.38 4.77
CA GLN A 16 -6.66 -5.21 5.58
C GLN A 16 -6.41 -6.58 4.94
N LEU A 17 -7.40 -7.11 4.26
CA LEU A 17 -7.22 -8.38 3.55
C LEU A 17 -6.25 -8.22 2.40
N ILE A 18 -6.34 -7.12 1.67
CA ILE A 18 -5.43 -6.84 0.57
C ILE A 18 -4.00 -6.71 1.09
N ALA A 19 -3.81 -5.98 2.19
CA ALA A 19 -2.49 -5.81 2.79
C ALA A 19 -1.90 -7.16 3.20
N ARG A 20 -2.72 -8.02 3.78
CA ARG A 20 -2.27 -9.36 4.18
C ARG A 20 -1.84 -10.18 2.98
N ARG A 21 -2.62 -10.13 1.89
CA ARG A 21 -2.28 -10.89 0.68
C ARG A 21 -0.97 -10.42 0.06
N VAL A 22 -0.76 -9.11 0.05
CA VAL A 22 0.50 -8.57 -0.46
C VAL A 22 1.67 -9.08 0.37
N ARG A 23 1.53 -9.09 1.68
CA ARG A 23 2.59 -9.55 2.58
C ARG A 23 2.86 -11.04 2.42
N GLU A 24 1.86 -11.84 2.08
CA GLU A 24 2.04 -13.27 1.85
C GLU A 24 2.99 -13.53 0.69
N HIS A 25 3.15 -12.57 -0.20
CA HIS A 25 4.11 -12.66 -1.30
C HIS A 25 5.46 -12.08 -0.93
N GLN A 26 5.70 -11.85 0.37
CA GLN A 26 6.95 -11.31 0.90
C GLN A 26 7.25 -9.91 0.37
N VAL A 27 6.20 -9.14 0.13
CA VAL A 27 6.31 -7.76 -0.31
C VAL A 27 5.82 -6.85 0.82
N PHE A 28 6.58 -5.81 1.11
CA PHE A 28 6.18 -4.86 2.14
C PHE A 28 5.00 -4.03 1.65
N SER A 29 3.99 -3.89 2.50
CA SER A 29 2.82 -3.07 2.17
C SER A 29 2.63 -1.99 3.22
N GLU A 30 2.17 -0.83 2.78
CA GLU A 30 1.88 0.29 3.65
C GLU A 30 0.46 0.77 3.34
N VAL A 31 -0.38 0.87 4.38
CA VAL A 31 -1.76 1.33 4.24
C VAL A 31 -1.83 2.78 4.69
N VAL A 32 -2.33 3.65 3.81
CA VAL A 32 -2.43 5.07 4.09
C VAL A 32 -3.80 5.59 3.73
N PRO A 33 -4.29 6.64 4.42
CA PRO A 33 -5.53 7.29 4.00
C PRO A 33 -5.29 8.11 2.74
N PRO A 34 -6.39 8.42 1.99
CA PRO A 34 -6.23 9.13 0.72
C PRO A 34 -5.51 10.47 0.84
N HIS A 35 -5.74 11.21 1.93
CA HIS A 35 -5.14 12.54 2.07
C HIS A 35 -3.62 12.48 2.29
N LYS A 36 -3.08 11.30 2.61
CA LYS A 36 -1.64 11.13 2.78
C LYS A 36 -0.99 10.39 1.62
N ALA A 37 -1.79 9.99 0.63
CA ALA A 37 -1.29 9.13 -0.44
C ALA A 37 -0.18 9.81 -1.24
N LEU A 38 -0.37 11.10 -1.56
CA LEU A 38 0.59 11.82 -2.39
C LEU A 38 1.96 11.90 -1.72
N ALA A 39 2.00 12.21 -0.44
CA ALA A 39 3.27 12.27 0.29
C ALA A 39 3.89 10.88 0.40
N SER A 40 3.07 9.86 0.56
CA SER A 40 3.56 8.48 0.70
C SER A 40 4.05 7.90 -0.61
N CYS A 41 3.68 8.49 -1.76
CA CYS A 41 4.11 8.01 -3.06
C CYS A 41 5.57 8.37 -3.37
N GLN A 42 6.21 9.18 -2.54
CA GLN A 42 7.58 9.58 -2.78
C GLN A 42 8.54 8.49 -2.33
N GLY A 43 9.55 8.24 -3.15
CA GLY A 43 10.53 7.22 -2.83
C GLY A 43 10.77 6.31 -4.02
N VAL A 44 12.00 5.84 -4.14
CA VAL A 44 12.40 5.01 -5.28
C VAL A 44 12.04 3.55 -5.09
N ASP A 45 11.62 3.17 -3.90
CA ASP A 45 11.28 1.78 -3.58
C ASP A 45 9.80 1.44 -3.84
N LEU A 46 9.01 2.42 -4.26
CA LEU A 46 7.58 2.20 -4.50
C LEU A 46 7.39 1.47 -5.82
N LYS A 47 6.76 0.31 -5.78
CA LYS A 47 6.57 -0.53 -6.96
C LYS A 47 5.15 -0.54 -7.47
N GLY A 48 4.20 -0.13 -6.65
CA GLY A 48 2.82 -0.11 -7.11
C GLY A 48 1.90 0.53 -6.09
N ILE A 49 0.70 0.87 -6.54
CA ILE A 49 -0.31 1.50 -5.72
C ILE A 49 -1.61 0.74 -5.92
N ILE A 50 -2.26 0.39 -4.81
CA ILE A 50 -3.57 -0.26 -4.85
C ILE A 50 -4.58 0.69 -4.23
N LEU A 51 -5.66 0.94 -4.97
CA LEU A 51 -6.77 1.76 -4.47
C LEU A 51 -7.85 0.84 -3.93
N SER A 52 -8.18 1.01 -2.67
CA SER A 52 -9.12 0.09 -2.01
C SER A 52 -10.30 0.82 -1.32
#